data_b60198c38fda2eada23ec6fce3cfbf6e
#
_entry.id   b60198c38fda2eada23ec6fce3cfbf6e
#
_cell.length_a   1.000
_cell.length_b   1.000
_cell.length_c   1.000
_cell.angle_alpha   90.00
_cell.angle_beta   90.00
_cell.angle_gamma   90.00
#
_symmetry.space_group_name_H-M   'P 1'
#
loop_
_entity.id
_entity.type
_entity.pdbx_description
1 polymer ?
#
loop_
_entity_poly.entity_id
_entity_poly.type
_entity_poly.pdbx_seq_one_letter_code
_entity_poly.pdbx_strand_id
1 'polypeptide(L)'
;KINPSLFPMDTLLRELENVPCSSFEYQYYSVRGRGVQSKVKTAYTVTAGSESGAKQITVINAHIFSQDGNVLFPTMNVDDTTKVATPVASGGFSLNPLICHIVATDSIAQDKITIYPINAAVLPALPADTPIYRLGVAKHENAGMSEDPSQMPYSDSNYCQIHMTTVSEGLYQRHSEKEVNFGILDMREQALLDFRMTNEADALFGVKERFVDPVTRKVKYMSDGLVRKIE
;
A
#
# COMPACT_ATOMS: atom_id res chain seq x y z
N LYS A 1 14.87 6.69 35.44
CA LYS A 1 14.80 5.74 34.31
C LYS A 1 13.56 6.05 33.50
N ILE A 2 13.74 6.44 32.24
CA ILE A 2 12.63 6.68 31.32
C ILE A 2 12.01 5.32 31.02
N ASN A 3 10.69 5.20 31.23
CA ASN A 3 9.98 3.96 30.96
C ASN A 3 9.84 3.76 29.45
N PRO A 4 10.42 2.71 28.84
CA PRO A 4 10.36 2.46 27.40
C PRO A 4 8.93 2.24 26.89
N SER A 5 7.99 1.87 27.76
CA SER A 5 6.59 1.67 27.38
C SER A 5 5.84 2.97 27.09
N LEU A 6 6.40 4.13 27.45
CA LEU A 6 5.80 5.45 27.14
C LEU A 6 6.02 5.86 25.69
N PHE A 7 7.08 5.35 25.04
CA PHE A 7 7.47 5.73 23.69
C PHE A 7 7.85 4.49 22.87
N PRO A 8 6.89 3.64 22.53
CA PRO A 8 7.18 2.36 21.89
C PRO A 8 7.80 2.51 20.49
N MET A 9 7.39 3.51 19.70
CA MET A 9 7.93 3.76 18.37
C MET A 9 9.36 4.33 18.43
N ASP A 10 9.63 5.32 19.30
CA ASP A 10 10.99 5.86 19.49
C ASP A 10 11.94 4.76 19.96
N THR A 11 11.48 3.86 20.83
CA THR A 11 12.29 2.73 21.30
C THR A 11 12.59 1.76 20.18
N LEU A 12 11.59 1.38 19.38
CA LEU A 12 11.75 0.49 18.22
C LEU A 12 12.70 1.09 17.17
N LEU A 13 12.55 2.38 16.84
CA LEU A 13 13.40 3.06 15.87
C LEU A 13 14.87 3.10 16.31
N ARG A 14 15.14 3.19 17.61
CA ARG A 14 16.51 3.17 18.15
C ARG A 14 17.16 1.80 18.14
N GLU A 15 16.37 0.73 18.13
CA GLU A 15 16.85 -0.65 18.00
C GLU A 15 17.15 -1.04 16.54
N LEU A 16 16.63 -0.28 15.56
CA LEU A 16 16.92 -0.51 14.16
C LEU A 16 18.34 -0.06 13.80
N GLU A 17 18.90 -0.70 12.78
CA GLU A 17 20.21 -0.35 12.25
C GLU A 17 20.21 1.06 11.64
N ASN A 18 21.20 1.85 12.02
CA ASN A 18 21.38 3.20 11.49
C ASN A 18 22.08 3.15 10.13
N VAL A 19 21.41 3.65 9.09
CA VAL A 19 21.98 3.80 7.76
C VAL A 19 22.42 5.23 7.57
N PRO A 20 23.73 5.51 7.32
CA PRO A 20 24.21 6.85 7.08
C PRO A 20 23.64 7.40 5.77
N CYS A 21 23.10 8.62 5.82
CA CYS A 21 22.56 9.31 4.66
C CYS A 21 23.40 10.57 4.37
N SER A 22 23.84 10.72 3.13
CA SER A 22 24.66 11.88 2.68
C SER A 22 23.79 13.03 2.13
N SER A 23 22.48 12.84 1.99
CA SER A 23 21.54 13.81 1.44
C SER A 23 20.34 13.98 2.35
N PHE A 24 19.67 15.14 2.28
CA PHE A 24 18.38 15.35 2.95
C PHE A 24 17.23 14.55 2.32
N GLU A 25 17.37 14.11 1.09
CA GLU A 25 16.47 13.19 0.43
C GLU A 25 17.18 11.86 0.22
N TYR A 26 16.56 10.78 0.68
CA TYR A 26 17.03 9.42 0.43
C TYR A 26 16.01 8.63 -0.33
N GLN A 27 16.49 7.80 -1.24
CA GLN A 27 15.67 6.90 -2.04
C GLN A 27 15.86 5.48 -1.53
N TYR A 28 14.77 4.73 -1.50
CA TYR A 28 14.80 3.32 -1.19
C TYR A 28 13.97 2.55 -2.20
N TYR A 29 14.31 1.29 -2.39
CA TYR A 29 13.64 0.41 -3.34
C TYR A 29 12.92 -0.68 -2.58
N SER A 30 11.66 -0.87 -2.89
CA SER A 30 10.86 -1.96 -2.35
C SER A 30 10.35 -2.85 -3.47
N VAL A 31 10.42 -4.16 -3.26
CA VAL A 31 9.79 -5.13 -4.14
C VAL A 31 8.50 -5.57 -3.47
N ARG A 32 7.37 -5.15 -4.01
CA ARG A 32 6.06 -5.64 -3.54
C ARG A 32 5.75 -6.93 -4.26
N GLY A 33 5.30 -7.97 -3.53
CA GLY A 33 4.75 -9.15 -4.15
C GLY A 33 3.57 -8.78 -5.05
N ARG A 34 3.39 -9.51 -6.17
CA ARG A 34 2.21 -9.32 -7.02
C ARG A 34 0.96 -9.54 -6.18
N GLY A 35 0.06 -8.59 -6.22
CA GLY A 35 -1.24 -8.72 -5.58
C GLY A 35 -1.98 -9.97 -6.10
N VAL A 36 -2.79 -10.58 -5.26
CA VAL A 36 -3.64 -11.72 -5.63
C VAL A 36 -5.03 -11.24 -6.03
N GLN A 37 -5.43 -10.07 -5.54
CA GLN A 37 -6.78 -9.52 -5.67
C GLN A 37 -6.78 -8.23 -6.48
N SER A 38 -7.81 -8.08 -7.32
CA SER A 38 -8.17 -6.86 -8.04
C SER A 38 -9.70 -6.71 -8.06
N LYS A 39 -10.19 -5.65 -8.71
CA LYS A 39 -11.62 -5.40 -8.89
C LYS A 39 -11.91 -4.99 -10.33
N VAL A 40 -13.13 -5.27 -10.78
CA VAL A 40 -13.66 -4.73 -12.04
C VAL A 40 -13.78 -3.21 -11.90
N LYS A 41 -13.11 -2.45 -12.75
CA LYS A 41 -13.12 -0.98 -12.72
C LYS A 41 -14.41 -0.41 -13.30
N THR A 42 -14.87 -0.97 -14.41
CA THR A 42 -16.06 -0.52 -15.14
C THR A 42 -16.99 -1.71 -15.31
N ALA A 43 -18.27 -1.54 -15.02
CA ALA A 43 -19.26 -2.59 -15.20
C ALA A 43 -19.21 -3.14 -16.64
N TYR A 44 -19.16 -4.47 -16.75
CA TYR A 44 -19.27 -5.17 -18.04
C TYR A 44 -20.72 -5.55 -18.26
N THR A 45 -21.26 -5.17 -19.42
CA THR A 45 -22.63 -5.53 -19.85
C THR A 45 -22.56 -6.49 -21.00
N VAL A 46 -23.43 -7.50 -20.99
CA VAL A 46 -23.54 -8.46 -22.10
C VAL A 46 -24.22 -7.78 -23.27
N THR A 47 -23.58 -7.77 -24.44
CA THR A 47 -24.20 -7.27 -25.68
C THR A 47 -24.90 -8.42 -26.38
N ALA A 48 -26.19 -8.28 -26.66
CA ALA A 48 -26.96 -9.27 -27.37
C ALA A 48 -26.31 -9.62 -28.72
N GLY A 49 -26.24 -10.92 -29.01
CA GLY A 49 -25.60 -11.45 -30.23
C GLY A 49 -24.07 -11.60 -30.16
N SER A 50 -23.42 -11.17 -29.05
CA SER A 50 -21.99 -11.33 -28.80
C SER A 50 -21.74 -12.12 -27.51
N GLU A 51 -22.52 -13.13 -27.24
CA GLU A 51 -22.53 -13.82 -25.94
C GLU A 51 -21.37 -14.80 -25.79
N SER A 52 -20.96 -15.46 -26.88
CA SER A 52 -19.88 -16.44 -26.85
C SER A 52 -18.49 -15.83 -27.10
N GLY A 53 -17.46 -16.50 -26.61
CA GLY A 53 -16.06 -16.16 -26.85
C GLY A 53 -15.43 -15.29 -25.75
N ALA A 54 -14.18 -14.91 -26.01
CA ALA A 54 -13.40 -14.09 -25.08
C ALA A 54 -13.90 -12.64 -25.07
N LYS A 55 -13.97 -12.06 -23.88
CA LYS A 55 -14.45 -10.70 -23.64
C LYS A 55 -13.42 -9.85 -22.94
N GLN A 56 -13.36 -8.59 -23.31
CA GLN A 56 -12.49 -7.61 -22.68
C GLN A 56 -13.21 -6.94 -21.50
N ILE A 57 -12.58 -6.96 -20.34
CA ILE A 57 -13.05 -6.27 -19.14
C ILE A 57 -11.99 -5.29 -18.65
N THR A 58 -12.43 -4.19 -18.02
CA THR A 58 -11.54 -3.21 -17.42
C THR A 58 -11.39 -3.50 -15.93
N VAL A 59 -10.14 -3.60 -15.47
CA VAL A 59 -9.79 -3.92 -14.06
C VAL A 59 -8.91 -2.84 -13.46
N ILE A 60 -8.88 -2.74 -12.15
CA ILE A 60 -8.11 -1.67 -11.48
C ILE A 60 -6.60 -1.87 -11.64
N ASN A 61 -6.11 -3.10 -11.48
CA ASN A 61 -4.69 -3.45 -11.50
C ASN A 61 -4.42 -4.59 -12.48
N ALA A 62 -4.52 -4.34 -13.78
CA ALA A 62 -4.34 -5.39 -14.78
C ALA A 62 -2.92 -5.99 -14.80
N HIS A 63 -1.92 -5.23 -14.32
CA HIS A 63 -0.51 -5.68 -14.25
C HIS A 63 -0.28 -6.90 -13.34
N ILE A 64 -1.22 -7.22 -12.44
CA ILE A 64 -1.11 -8.43 -11.60
C ILE A 64 -1.46 -9.72 -12.37
N PHE A 65 -2.13 -9.58 -13.52
CA PHE A 65 -2.57 -10.69 -14.35
C PHE A 65 -1.56 -10.95 -15.46
N SER A 66 -1.39 -12.22 -15.79
CA SER A 66 -0.55 -12.68 -16.91
C SER A 66 -1.42 -13.39 -17.94
N GLN A 67 -0.98 -13.37 -19.19
CA GLN A 67 -1.55 -14.22 -20.22
C GLN A 67 -1.44 -15.70 -19.79
N ASP A 68 -2.38 -16.52 -20.22
CA ASP A 68 -2.55 -17.93 -19.82
C ASP A 68 -2.86 -18.15 -18.34
N GLY A 69 -3.02 -17.07 -17.56
CA GLY A 69 -3.47 -17.14 -16.18
C GLY A 69 -4.97 -17.41 -16.06
N ASN A 70 -5.39 -17.86 -14.91
CA ASN A 70 -6.80 -18.03 -14.58
C ASN A 70 -7.22 -17.00 -13.53
N VAL A 71 -8.49 -16.59 -13.57
CA VAL A 71 -9.11 -15.67 -12.62
C VAL A 71 -10.38 -16.25 -12.08
N LEU A 72 -10.66 -15.92 -10.84
CA LEU A 72 -11.80 -16.35 -10.08
C LEU A 72 -12.66 -15.15 -9.68
N PHE A 73 -13.96 -15.25 -9.89
CA PHE A 73 -14.97 -14.29 -9.45
C PHE A 73 -15.77 -14.91 -8.29
N PRO A 74 -15.43 -14.65 -7.05
CA PRO A 74 -16.02 -15.34 -5.90
C PRO A 74 -17.50 -14.97 -5.65
N THR A 75 -17.93 -13.82 -6.12
CA THR A 75 -19.29 -13.31 -5.97
C THR A 75 -20.26 -13.77 -7.08
N MET A 76 -19.75 -14.58 -8.02
CA MET A 76 -20.53 -15.15 -9.10
C MET A 76 -20.69 -16.65 -8.88
N ASN A 77 -21.93 -17.14 -8.89
CA ASN A 77 -22.22 -18.57 -8.76
C ASN A 77 -22.57 -19.16 -10.13
N VAL A 78 -21.94 -20.27 -10.48
CA VAL A 78 -22.19 -21.01 -11.71
C VAL A 78 -23.05 -22.22 -11.40
N ASP A 79 -24.16 -22.35 -12.08
CA ASP A 79 -25.00 -23.55 -12.03
C ASP A 79 -24.35 -24.66 -12.88
N ASP A 80 -24.07 -25.79 -12.26
CA ASP A 80 -23.38 -26.89 -12.93
C ASP A 80 -24.18 -27.53 -14.06
N THR A 81 -25.51 -27.43 -14.00
CA THR A 81 -26.43 -28.04 -14.97
C THR A 81 -26.64 -27.12 -16.18
N THR A 82 -26.94 -25.85 -15.91
CA THR A 82 -27.26 -24.87 -16.98
C THR A 82 -26.06 -24.13 -17.48
N LYS A 83 -24.91 -24.18 -16.76
CA LYS A 83 -23.69 -23.40 -17.03
C LYS A 83 -23.96 -21.89 -17.08
N VAL A 84 -24.96 -21.42 -16.38
CA VAL A 84 -25.28 -20.00 -16.28
C VAL A 84 -24.66 -19.44 -15.00
N ALA A 85 -23.93 -18.35 -15.12
CA ALA A 85 -23.35 -17.66 -13.98
C ALA A 85 -24.28 -16.52 -13.53
N THR A 86 -24.58 -16.47 -12.24
CA THR A 86 -25.44 -15.46 -11.61
C THR A 86 -24.74 -14.83 -10.42
N PRO A 87 -24.97 -13.53 -10.14
CA PRO A 87 -24.40 -12.90 -8.95
C PRO A 87 -25.00 -13.53 -7.68
N VAL A 88 -24.15 -13.74 -6.67
CA VAL A 88 -24.57 -14.20 -5.35
C VAL A 88 -25.27 -13.06 -4.62
N ALA A 89 -26.44 -13.32 -4.07
CA ALA A 89 -27.18 -12.33 -3.29
C ALA A 89 -26.35 -11.86 -2.08
N SER A 90 -26.43 -10.59 -1.75
CA SER A 90 -25.80 -9.98 -0.57
C SER A 90 -24.28 -10.03 -0.50
N GLY A 91 -23.56 -10.08 -1.64
CA GLY A 91 -22.10 -10.01 -1.66
C GLY A 91 -21.36 -11.19 -1.02
N GLY A 92 -22.06 -12.32 -0.84
CA GLY A 92 -21.47 -13.56 -0.32
C GLY A 92 -20.51 -14.21 -1.31
N PHE A 93 -19.74 -15.20 -0.81
CA PHE A 93 -18.89 -16.03 -1.65
C PHE A 93 -19.67 -17.24 -2.17
N SER A 94 -19.45 -17.57 -3.45
CA SER A 94 -20.03 -18.77 -4.07
C SER A 94 -19.24 -20.01 -3.69
N LEU A 95 -19.95 -21.14 -3.57
CA LEU A 95 -19.33 -22.48 -3.48
C LEU A 95 -18.86 -23.00 -4.84
N ASN A 96 -19.48 -22.52 -5.93
CA ASN A 96 -19.08 -22.82 -7.31
C ASN A 96 -18.83 -21.51 -8.07
N PRO A 97 -17.68 -20.84 -7.81
CA PRO A 97 -17.40 -19.53 -8.36
C PRO A 97 -17.13 -19.58 -9.86
N LEU A 98 -17.38 -18.47 -10.55
CA LEU A 98 -17.03 -18.32 -11.95
C LEU A 98 -15.52 -18.29 -12.10
N ILE A 99 -14.98 -19.16 -12.97
CA ILE A 99 -13.56 -19.22 -13.33
C ILE A 99 -13.40 -18.87 -14.80
N CYS A 100 -12.49 -17.95 -15.09
CA CYS A 100 -12.18 -17.54 -16.45
C CYS A 100 -10.69 -17.68 -16.74
N HIS A 101 -10.37 -17.95 -18.00
CA HIS A 101 -9.00 -17.98 -18.52
C HIS A 101 -8.65 -16.63 -19.15
N ILE A 102 -7.43 -16.14 -18.91
CA ILE A 102 -6.94 -14.89 -19.48
C ILE A 102 -6.30 -15.19 -20.84
N VAL A 103 -6.93 -14.76 -21.89
CA VAL A 103 -6.44 -14.94 -23.28
C VAL A 103 -5.38 -13.89 -23.62
N ALA A 104 -5.58 -12.65 -23.19
CA ALA A 104 -4.66 -11.55 -23.45
C ALA A 104 -4.76 -10.48 -22.36
N THR A 105 -3.66 -9.79 -22.15
CA THR A 105 -3.58 -8.60 -21.30
C THR A 105 -3.20 -7.39 -22.15
N ASP A 106 -3.75 -6.22 -21.82
CA ASP A 106 -3.36 -4.99 -22.52
C ASP A 106 -1.98 -4.55 -22.00
N SER A 107 -1.01 -4.54 -22.90
CA SER A 107 0.37 -4.17 -22.59
C SER A 107 0.60 -2.66 -22.52
N ILE A 108 -0.31 -1.85 -23.06
CA ILE A 108 -0.15 -0.38 -23.18
C ILE A 108 -0.83 0.34 -22.02
N ALA A 109 -2.16 0.18 -21.92
CA ALA A 109 -2.93 0.88 -20.87
C ALA A 109 -2.90 0.16 -19.51
N GLN A 110 -2.59 -1.14 -19.50
CA GLN A 110 -2.52 -2.00 -18.30
C GLN A 110 -3.78 -1.94 -17.41
N ASP A 111 -4.93 -1.64 -18.01
CA ASP A 111 -6.21 -1.57 -17.32
C ASP A 111 -7.24 -2.56 -17.86
N LYS A 112 -6.90 -3.34 -18.89
CA LYS A 112 -7.81 -4.29 -19.53
C LYS A 112 -7.23 -5.68 -19.61
N ILE A 113 -8.09 -6.65 -19.43
CA ILE A 113 -7.80 -8.08 -19.64
C ILE A 113 -8.87 -8.70 -20.52
N THR A 114 -8.48 -9.60 -21.39
CA THR A 114 -9.41 -10.39 -22.22
C THR A 114 -9.55 -11.75 -21.58
N ILE A 115 -10.77 -12.09 -21.15
CA ILE A 115 -11.06 -13.32 -20.42
C ILE A 115 -12.04 -14.19 -21.19
N TYR A 116 -11.92 -15.50 -20.98
CA TYR A 116 -12.80 -16.52 -21.52
C TYR A 116 -13.34 -17.39 -20.36
N PRO A 117 -14.67 -17.55 -20.20
CA PRO A 117 -15.22 -18.37 -19.13
C PRO A 117 -14.91 -19.85 -19.35
N ILE A 118 -14.44 -20.54 -18.28
CA ILE A 118 -14.10 -21.98 -18.36
C ILE A 118 -15.28 -22.84 -17.93
N ASN A 119 -15.92 -22.50 -16.81
CA ASN A 119 -16.99 -23.28 -16.20
C ASN A 119 -18.40 -22.75 -16.49
N ALA A 120 -18.51 -21.64 -17.23
CA ALA A 120 -19.79 -21.08 -17.67
C ALA A 120 -19.89 -21.05 -19.20
N ALA A 121 -21.09 -21.10 -19.76
CA ALA A 121 -21.31 -21.04 -21.20
C ALA A 121 -21.00 -19.66 -21.79
N VAL A 122 -21.32 -18.61 -21.04
CA VAL A 122 -21.08 -17.22 -21.43
C VAL A 122 -20.59 -16.41 -20.23
N LEU A 123 -19.87 -15.32 -20.49
CA LEU A 123 -19.48 -14.37 -19.47
C LEU A 123 -20.73 -13.56 -19.04
N PRO A 124 -21.15 -13.59 -17.78
CA PRO A 124 -22.29 -12.82 -17.31
C PRO A 124 -21.96 -11.33 -17.23
N ALA A 125 -22.98 -10.50 -17.03
CA ALA A 125 -22.76 -9.10 -16.66
C ALA A 125 -22.00 -9.02 -15.33
N LEU A 126 -20.96 -8.22 -15.28
CA LEU A 126 -20.11 -8.02 -14.12
C LEU A 126 -20.29 -6.58 -13.62
N PRO A 127 -20.88 -6.38 -12.44
CA PRO A 127 -20.93 -5.05 -11.81
C PRO A 127 -19.54 -4.45 -11.59
N ALA A 128 -19.45 -3.12 -11.54
CA ALA A 128 -18.27 -2.45 -11.05
C ALA A 128 -17.96 -2.91 -9.61
N ASP A 129 -16.70 -2.81 -9.21
CA ASP A 129 -16.19 -3.25 -7.90
C ASP A 129 -16.31 -4.76 -7.61
N THR A 130 -16.72 -5.58 -8.58
CA THR A 130 -16.69 -7.05 -8.44
C THR A 130 -15.26 -7.52 -8.16
N PRO A 131 -15.02 -8.25 -7.05
CA PRO A 131 -13.68 -8.74 -6.72
C PRO A 131 -13.23 -9.83 -7.69
N ILE A 132 -11.95 -9.79 -8.06
CA ILE A 132 -11.31 -10.76 -8.94
C ILE A 132 -10.07 -11.27 -8.22
N TYR A 133 -9.90 -12.58 -8.17
CA TYR A 133 -8.71 -13.22 -7.63
C TYR A 133 -7.91 -13.89 -8.72
N ARG A 134 -6.60 -13.68 -8.70
CA ARG A 134 -5.68 -14.37 -9.58
C ARG A 134 -5.49 -15.82 -9.09
N LEU A 135 -5.65 -16.76 -10.00
CA LEU A 135 -5.29 -18.16 -9.82
C LEU A 135 -3.95 -18.45 -10.55
N GLY A 136 -3.58 -19.72 -10.57
CA GLY A 136 -2.40 -20.19 -11.30
C GLY A 136 -2.57 -20.10 -12.82
N VAL A 137 -1.49 -20.42 -13.53
CA VAL A 137 -1.42 -20.47 -14.99
C VAL A 137 -1.77 -21.87 -15.45
N ALA A 138 -2.58 -22.00 -16.50
CA ALA A 138 -2.91 -23.26 -17.15
C ALA A 138 -2.46 -23.22 -18.59
N LYS A 139 -1.51 -24.09 -18.97
CA LYS A 139 -0.97 -24.19 -20.31
C LYS A 139 -1.19 -25.57 -20.89
N HIS A 140 -1.19 -25.67 -22.22
CA HIS A 140 -1.20 -26.96 -22.90
C HIS A 140 0.19 -27.62 -22.88
N GLU A 141 0.26 -28.90 -23.10
CA GLU A 141 1.46 -29.75 -22.96
C GLU A 141 2.69 -29.23 -23.73
N ASN A 142 2.48 -28.68 -24.92
CA ASN A 142 3.55 -28.17 -25.79
C ASN A 142 3.64 -26.62 -25.78
N ALA A 143 3.11 -25.96 -24.75
CA ALA A 143 3.20 -24.51 -24.67
C ALA A 143 4.63 -24.06 -24.36
N GLY A 144 5.11 -23.08 -25.08
CA GLY A 144 6.35 -22.41 -24.75
C GLY A 144 6.29 -21.70 -23.39
N MET A 145 7.45 -21.37 -22.83
CA MET A 145 7.51 -20.50 -21.66
C MET A 145 6.92 -19.13 -22.01
N SER A 146 5.87 -18.71 -21.32
CA SER A 146 5.45 -17.31 -21.35
C SER A 146 6.33 -16.51 -20.39
N GLU A 147 6.72 -15.33 -20.80
CA GLU A 147 7.35 -14.39 -19.89
C GLU A 147 6.33 -14.02 -18.80
N ASP A 148 6.64 -14.40 -17.56
CA ASP A 148 5.89 -13.93 -16.42
C ASP A 148 6.37 -12.50 -16.15
N PRO A 149 5.49 -11.49 -16.16
CA PRO A 149 5.93 -10.12 -15.95
C PRO A 149 6.63 -10.01 -14.59
N SER A 150 7.94 -9.81 -14.63
CA SER A 150 8.73 -9.56 -13.42
C SER A 150 8.37 -8.19 -12.87
N GLN A 151 8.22 -8.09 -11.55
CA GLN A 151 8.07 -6.80 -10.92
C GLN A 151 9.43 -6.13 -10.79
N MET A 152 9.56 -4.95 -11.37
CA MET A 152 10.70 -4.09 -11.09
C MET A 152 10.58 -3.51 -9.67
N PRO A 153 11.72 -3.32 -8.99
CA PRO A 153 11.72 -2.60 -7.73
C PRO A 153 11.07 -1.23 -7.89
N TYR A 154 10.15 -0.92 -7.02
CA TYR A 154 9.52 0.40 -6.96
C TYR A 154 10.40 1.32 -6.12
N SER A 155 10.80 2.46 -6.67
CA SER A 155 11.55 3.47 -5.95
C SER A 155 10.58 4.39 -5.20
N ASP A 156 10.84 4.58 -3.92
CA ASP A 156 10.19 5.60 -3.11
C ASP A 156 11.26 6.47 -2.45
N SER A 157 10.92 7.66 -2.03
CA SER A 157 11.85 8.56 -1.37
C SER A 157 11.23 9.21 -0.15
N ASN A 158 12.08 9.56 0.81
CA ASN A 158 11.66 10.29 2.00
C ASN A 158 12.71 11.36 2.35
N TYR A 159 12.34 12.31 3.20
CA TYR A 159 13.25 13.35 3.67
C TYR A 159 13.79 13.03 5.06
N CYS A 160 15.03 13.44 5.31
CA CYS A 160 15.62 13.45 6.63
C CYS A 160 15.19 14.71 7.37
N GLN A 161 14.47 14.54 8.46
CA GLN A 161 14.05 15.63 9.34
C GLN A 161 15.06 15.82 10.46
N ILE A 162 15.36 17.07 10.77
CA ILE A 162 16.29 17.44 11.86
C ILE A 162 15.46 17.88 13.05
N HIS A 163 15.58 17.14 14.13
CA HIS A 163 14.99 17.48 15.43
C HIS A 163 16.07 18.02 16.36
N MET A 164 15.84 19.17 16.95
CA MET A 164 16.74 19.78 17.93
C MET A 164 15.92 20.33 19.11
N THR A 165 16.41 20.10 20.32
CA THR A 165 15.90 20.72 21.51
C THR A 165 17.05 21.33 22.31
N THR A 166 16.82 22.49 22.91
CA THR A 166 17.80 23.17 23.74
C THR A 166 17.17 23.57 25.08
N VAL A 167 17.90 23.36 26.14
CA VAL A 167 17.52 23.81 27.48
C VAL A 167 18.54 24.83 27.96
N SER A 168 18.09 26.03 28.24
CA SER A 168 18.95 27.12 28.77
C SER A 168 18.43 27.61 30.10
N GLU A 169 19.35 27.85 31.02
CA GLU A 169 19.07 28.45 32.32
C GLU A 169 19.80 29.81 32.42
N GLY A 170 19.05 30.84 32.78
CA GLY A 170 19.63 32.17 32.98
C GLY A 170 20.51 32.22 34.25
N LEU A 171 21.56 33.07 34.25
CA LEU A 171 22.46 33.24 35.39
C LEU A 171 21.70 33.60 36.67
N TYR A 172 20.67 34.42 36.56
CA TYR A 172 19.83 34.82 37.69
C TYR A 172 19.06 33.64 38.26
N GLN A 173 18.49 32.80 37.40
CA GLN A 173 17.74 31.60 37.79
C GLN A 173 18.64 30.55 38.46
N ARG A 174 19.92 30.52 38.09
CA ARG A 174 20.91 29.61 38.65
C ARG A 174 21.35 30.01 40.06
N HIS A 175 21.34 31.30 40.38
CA HIS A 175 21.79 31.83 41.68
C HIS A 175 20.66 32.20 42.60
N SER A 176 19.40 32.28 42.15
CA SER A 176 18.26 32.52 43.00
C SER A 176 17.90 31.30 43.84
N GLU A 177 17.53 31.50 45.09
CA GLU A 177 16.91 30.47 45.91
C GLU A 177 15.59 30.07 45.30
N LYS A 178 15.43 28.78 45.02
CA LYS A 178 14.22 28.23 44.42
C LYS A 178 13.30 27.72 45.51
N GLU A 179 12.02 28.15 45.51
CA GLU A 179 10.99 27.61 46.40
C GLU A 179 10.72 26.12 46.14
N VAL A 180 10.91 25.69 44.87
CA VAL A 180 10.79 24.29 44.44
C VAL A 180 12.15 23.80 44.01
N ASN A 181 12.56 22.64 44.49
CA ASN A 181 13.82 22.02 44.13
C ASN A 181 13.73 21.43 42.70
N PHE A 182 13.60 22.32 41.71
CA PHE A 182 13.54 21.99 40.27
C PHE A 182 14.74 22.62 39.56
N GLY A 183 15.73 21.80 39.28
CA GLY A 183 17.00 22.23 38.71
C GLY A 183 17.09 22.06 37.20
N ILE A 184 18.24 22.46 36.65
CA ILE A 184 18.51 22.29 35.20
C ILE A 184 18.50 20.80 34.78
N LEU A 185 18.82 19.89 35.67
CA LEU A 185 18.75 18.45 35.40
C LEU A 185 17.31 18.00 35.19
N ASP A 186 16.40 18.44 36.03
CA ASP A 186 14.98 18.12 35.91
C ASP A 186 14.39 18.72 34.62
N MET A 187 14.79 19.97 34.30
CA MET A 187 14.43 20.63 33.05
C MET A 187 14.91 19.82 31.80
N ARG A 188 16.12 19.27 31.87
CA ARG A 188 16.68 18.45 30.80
C ARG A 188 15.96 17.12 30.66
N GLU A 189 15.61 16.47 31.80
CA GLU A 189 14.83 15.25 31.76
C GLU A 189 13.45 15.48 31.14
N GLN A 190 12.77 16.55 31.52
CA GLN A 190 11.49 16.94 30.99
C GLN A 190 11.60 17.24 29.49
N ALA A 191 12.59 18.04 29.06
CA ALA A 191 12.81 18.35 27.66
C ALA A 191 13.15 17.10 26.82
N LEU A 192 13.83 16.11 27.41
CA LEU A 192 14.11 14.84 26.74
C LEU A 192 12.82 14.01 26.55
N LEU A 193 11.90 14.02 27.53
CA LEU A 193 10.61 13.35 27.40
C LEU A 193 9.77 14.00 26.28
N ASP A 194 9.68 15.33 26.31
CA ASP A 194 8.95 16.09 25.27
C ASP A 194 9.55 15.88 23.88
N PHE A 195 10.88 15.84 23.78
CA PHE A 195 11.59 15.54 22.53
C PHE A 195 11.25 14.15 21.98
N ARG A 196 11.21 13.13 22.84
CA ARG A 196 10.83 11.77 22.45
C ARG A 196 9.38 11.68 22.01
N MET A 197 8.47 12.36 22.73
CA MET A 197 7.05 12.41 22.36
C MET A 197 6.86 13.06 21.00
N THR A 198 7.57 14.15 20.73
CA THR A 198 7.51 14.85 19.45
C THR A 198 8.07 13.97 18.32
N ASN A 199 9.19 13.29 18.52
CA ASN A 199 9.76 12.37 17.54
C ASN A 199 8.81 11.21 17.24
N GLU A 200 8.14 10.66 18.24
CA GLU A 200 7.16 9.60 18.04
C GLU A 200 5.95 10.08 17.24
N ALA A 201 5.44 11.27 17.54
CA ALA A 201 4.34 11.86 16.79
C ALA A 201 4.71 12.10 15.32
N ASP A 202 5.91 12.63 15.05
CA ASP A 202 6.40 12.85 13.68
C ASP A 202 6.66 11.53 12.93
N ALA A 203 7.18 10.51 13.61
CA ALA A 203 7.37 9.18 13.02
C ALA A 203 6.04 8.50 12.63
N LEU A 204 4.96 8.78 13.36
CA LEU A 204 3.64 8.21 13.08
C LEU A 204 2.86 9.03 12.04
N PHE A 205 2.82 10.36 12.21
CA PHE A 205 1.89 11.24 11.49
C PHE A 205 2.57 12.26 10.57
N GLY A 206 3.87 12.24 10.44
CA GLY A 206 4.63 13.17 9.61
C GLY A 206 4.12 13.21 8.17
N VAL A 207 4.38 14.31 7.49
CA VAL A 207 4.04 14.54 6.08
C VAL A 207 5.32 14.80 5.32
N LYS A 208 5.59 14.03 4.26
CA LYS A 208 6.72 14.29 3.39
C LYS A 208 6.54 15.63 2.68
N GLU A 209 7.23 16.66 3.18
CA GLU A 209 7.13 18.00 2.61
C GLU A 209 8.47 18.74 2.69
N ARG A 210 8.73 19.54 1.67
CA ARG A 210 9.83 20.49 1.64
C ARG A 210 9.26 21.89 1.55
N PHE A 211 9.44 22.69 2.57
CA PHE A 211 8.89 24.04 2.61
C PHE A 211 9.95 25.08 3.00
N VAL A 212 9.68 26.31 2.65
CA VAL A 212 10.51 27.45 3.04
C VAL A 212 9.84 28.13 4.24
N ASP A 213 10.55 28.20 5.35
CA ASP A 213 10.07 28.90 6.53
C ASP A 213 9.81 30.39 6.19
N PRO A 214 8.58 30.90 6.40
CA PRO A 214 8.23 32.26 6.03
C PRO A 214 8.98 33.34 6.81
N VAL A 215 9.48 33.03 8.00
CA VAL A 215 10.20 33.95 8.88
C VAL A 215 11.71 33.92 8.60
N THR A 216 12.31 32.75 8.65
CA THR A 216 13.77 32.59 8.50
C THR A 216 14.23 32.46 7.06
N ARG A 217 13.30 32.25 6.12
CA ARG A 217 13.53 31.98 4.69
C ARG A 217 14.46 30.81 4.40
N LYS A 218 14.62 29.93 5.37
CA LYS A 218 15.41 28.69 5.24
C LYS A 218 14.51 27.52 4.84
N VAL A 219 15.09 26.62 4.04
CA VAL A 219 14.41 25.38 3.64
C VAL A 219 14.37 24.43 4.83
N LYS A 220 13.19 23.87 5.09
CA LYS A 220 12.96 22.82 6.08
C LYS A 220 12.41 21.59 5.39
N TYR A 221 12.75 20.44 5.94
CA TYR A 221 12.33 19.13 5.44
C TYR A 221 11.57 18.40 6.53
N MET A 222 10.45 17.80 6.16
CA MET A 222 9.65 16.93 7.03
C MET A 222 9.63 15.51 6.45
N SER A 223 9.77 14.53 7.32
CA SER A 223 9.69 13.11 6.95
C SER A 223 8.26 12.64 6.84
N ASP A 224 8.03 11.64 6.02
CA ASP A 224 6.73 10.96 5.90
C ASP A 224 6.51 10.02 7.09
N GLY A 225 5.31 10.03 7.64
CA GLY A 225 4.95 9.21 8.78
C GLY A 225 4.47 7.81 8.37
N LEU A 226 4.61 6.87 9.30
CA LEU A 226 4.28 5.46 9.09
C LEU A 226 2.81 5.25 8.71
N VAL A 227 1.87 5.98 9.34
CA VAL A 227 0.42 5.82 9.10
C VAL A 227 0.06 6.07 7.63
N ARG A 228 0.74 6.97 6.96
CA ARG A 228 0.51 7.28 5.55
C ARG A 228 1.09 6.25 4.58
N LYS A 229 1.99 5.38 5.07
CA LYS A 229 2.62 4.32 4.28
C LYS A 229 1.88 2.98 4.37
N ILE A 230 0.89 2.86 5.26
CA ILE A 230 0.13 1.62 5.50
C ILE A 230 -1.07 1.48 4.54
N GLU A 231 -1.36 2.45 3.68
CA GLU A 231 -2.45 2.39 2.69
C GLU A 231 -2.23 1.35 1.59
#